data_b1365bd6d77d2d2823ae02730f8ebcf8
#
_entry.id   b1365bd6d77d2d2823ae02730f8ebcf8
#
_cell.length_a   1.000
_cell.length_b   1.000
_cell.length_c   1.000
_cell.angle_alpha   90.00
_cell.angle_beta   90.00
_cell.angle_gamma   90.00
#
_symmetry.space_group_name_H-M   'P 1'
#
loop_
_entity.id
_entity.type
_entity.pdbx_description
1 polymer ?
#
loop_
_entity_poly.entity_id
_entity_poly.type
_entity_poly.pdbx_seq_one_letter_code
_entity_poly.pdbx_strand_id
1 'polypeptide(L)'
;MSDKNQPNKHRIQVLLPAPPAGPFDYALPQGAEIPASGSFVRVPFGRQTLTGVVWGDSQNESKIPDSKLKEVQKIYALPPMSADNRRFVDWVANYTLSPNGAVLKMAMSMDDVFAGVGETTGLVRTALTAAPNFRWTDARKKAYEAASDVPCSAADLAQKAGVSPAVVAGLAQAGFLARVPMKPITFQQPNPYLTGVALSPEQTAAANALSEKVGKGFSATVLNGVTGSGKTEVYFDAVAQALKNGKQVLVLLPEIGLTGQWLERFERRFGVKPAQWHSDLPQRVRRETWKGVLSGEVKVVAGARSALFL
;
A
#
# COMPACT_ATOMS: atom_id res chain seq x y z
N MET A 1 -14.22 -40.76 32.27
CA MET A 1 -13.79 -41.11 30.90
C MET A 1 -13.63 -39.81 30.15
N SER A 2 -12.38 -39.36 30.01
CA SER A 2 -12.05 -38.10 29.39
C SER A 2 -12.00 -38.27 27.87
N ASP A 3 -12.76 -37.48 27.18
CA ASP A 3 -12.85 -37.45 25.71
C ASP A 3 -11.52 -36.96 25.12
N LYS A 4 -10.62 -37.91 24.78
CA LYS A 4 -9.25 -37.67 24.28
C LYS A 4 -9.18 -37.60 22.74
N ASN A 5 -10.25 -37.30 22.06
CA ASN A 5 -10.26 -37.36 20.60
C ASN A 5 -10.82 -36.08 19.94
N GLN A 6 -10.44 -34.90 20.41
CA GLN A 6 -10.59 -33.71 19.58
C GLN A 6 -9.39 -33.67 18.62
N PRO A 7 -9.61 -33.54 17.30
CA PRO A 7 -8.52 -33.41 16.36
C PRO A 7 -7.72 -32.17 16.73
N ASN A 8 -6.41 -32.34 16.85
CA ASN A 8 -5.47 -31.26 17.16
C ASN A 8 -5.66 -30.12 16.15
N LYS A 9 -6.18 -28.99 16.61
CA LYS A 9 -6.41 -27.83 15.72
C LYS A 9 -5.06 -27.26 15.30
N HIS A 10 -4.83 -27.14 13.99
CA HIS A 10 -3.65 -26.42 13.52
C HIS A 10 -3.65 -24.99 14.05
N ARG A 11 -2.53 -24.59 14.65
CA ARG A 11 -2.33 -23.26 15.23
C ARG A 11 -1.41 -22.45 14.32
N ILE A 12 -1.72 -21.18 14.20
CA ILE A 12 -0.87 -20.18 13.53
C ILE A 12 -0.69 -18.96 14.42
N GLN A 13 0.45 -18.33 14.31
CA GLN A 13 0.72 -17.05 14.94
C GLN A 13 0.38 -15.91 14.00
N VAL A 14 -0.45 -14.98 14.45
CA VAL A 14 -0.89 -13.81 13.67
C VAL A 14 -0.46 -12.54 14.37
N LEU A 15 0.35 -11.74 13.69
CA LEU A 15 0.65 -10.38 14.13
C LEU A 15 -0.49 -9.46 13.69
N LEU A 16 -1.02 -8.68 14.63
CA LEU A 16 -2.12 -7.75 14.40
C LEU A 16 -1.62 -6.31 14.36
N PRO A 17 -2.19 -5.43 13.51
CA PRO A 17 -1.85 -4.01 13.44
C PRO A 17 -2.46 -3.22 14.63
N ALA A 18 -2.24 -3.70 15.82
CA ALA A 18 -2.75 -3.14 17.07
C ALA A 18 -1.75 -3.37 18.22
N PRO A 19 -1.68 -2.50 19.25
CA PRO A 19 -1.09 -2.85 20.54
C PRO A 19 -1.97 -3.89 21.24
N PRO A 20 -1.46 -4.85 22.01
CA PRO A 20 -0.11 -5.00 22.54
C PRO A 20 0.85 -5.75 21.63
N ALA A 21 2.12 -5.84 22.07
CA ALA A 21 3.22 -6.45 21.35
C ALA A 21 3.06 -7.96 21.15
N GLY A 22 3.54 -8.44 20.02
CA GLY A 22 3.72 -9.86 19.70
C GLY A 22 2.59 -10.46 18.87
N PRO A 23 2.86 -11.59 18.20
CA PRO A 23 1.86 -12.36 17.51
C PRO A 23 0.95 -13.10 18.49
N PHE A 24 -0.30 -13.34 18.09
CA PHE A 24 -1.33 -14.06 18.84
C PHE A 24 -1.63 -15.39 18.18
N ASP A 25 -1.90 -16.42 19.01
CA ASP A 25 -2.28 -17.74 18.52
C ASP A 25 -3.75 -17.79 18.09
N TYR A 26 -3.96 -18.36 16.91
CA TYR A 26 -5.29 -18.65 16.35
C TYR A 26 -5.35 -20.09 15.83
N ALA A 27 -6.54 -20.68 15.89
CA ALA A 27 -6.81 -21.96 15.29
C ALA A 27 -7.21 -21.77 13.81
N LEU A 28 -6.80 -22.70 12.96
CA LEU A 28 -7.35 -22.78 11.61
C LEU A 28 -8.69 -23.55 11.64
N PRO A 29 -9.66 -23.15 10.80
CA PRO A 29 -10.87 -23.95 10.58
C PRO A 29 -10.51 -25.36 10.12
N GLN A 30 -11.34 -26.34 10.48
CA GLN A 30 -11.12 -27.72 10.09
C GLN A 30 -11.12 -27.86 8.55
N GLY A 31 -10.08 -28.50 8.00
CA GLY A 31 -9.92 -28.67 6.55
C GLY A 31 -9.40 -27.45 5.79
N ALA A 32 -9.09 -26.35 6.48
CA ALA A 32 -8.44 -25.21 5.84
C ALA A 32 -6.97 -25.54 5.53
N GLU A 33 -6.48 -25.08 4.37
CA GLU A 33 -5.05 -25.13 4.05
C GLU A 33 -4.27 -24.24 5.02
N ILE A 34 -3.06 -24.70 5.40
CA ILE A 34 -2.16 -23.95 6.26
C ILE A 34 -1.63 -22.73 5.46
N PRO A 35 -1.97 -21.50 5.85
CA PRO A 35 -1.52 -20.32 5.12
C PRO A 35 -0.01 -20.15 5.30
N ALA A 36 0.68 -19.80 4.22
CA ALA A 36 2.10 -19.49 4.28
C ALA A 36 2.36 -18.30 5.21
N SER A 37 3.52 -18.28 5.86
CA SER A 37 3.98 -17.11 6.62
C SER A 37 3.98 -15.86 5.74
N GLY A 38 3.38 -14.77 6.22
CA GLY A 38 3.12 -13.55 5.45
C GLY A 38 1.69 -13.45 4.90
N SER A 39 0.91 -14.53 4.89
CA SER A 39 -0.50 -14.50 4.43
C SER A 39 -1.33 -13.55 5.28
N PHE A 40 -2.24 -12.84 4.62
CA PHE A 40 -3.19 -11.94 5.30
C PHE A 40 -4.41 -12.72 5.74
N VAL A 41 -4.78 -12.58 7.00
CA VAL A 41 -5.90 -13.30 7.61
C VAL A 41 -6.79 -12.37 8.42
N ARG A 42 -8.08 -12.64 8.42
CA ARG A 42 -9.06 -11.95 9.25
C ARG A 42 -9.36 -12.76 10.50
N VAL A 43 -9.21 -12.14 11.65
CA VAL A 43 -9.34 -12.81 12.95
C VAL A 43 -10.14 -11.98 13.95
N PRO A 44 -10.86 -12.62 14.88
CA PRO A 44 -11.55 -11.92 15.96
C PRO A 44 -10.55 -11.44 17.02
N PHE A 45 -10.61 -10.16 17.39
CA PHE A 45 -9.78 -9.56 18.44
C PHE A 45 -10.63 -8.72 19.40
N GLY A 46 -10.78 -9.15 20.62
CA GLY A 46 -11.73 -8.56 21.56
C GLY A 46 -13.16 -8.63 21.03
N ARG A 47 -13.80 -7.46 20.90
CA ARG A 47 -15.16 -7.31 20.34
C ARG A 47 -15.18 -6.95 18.85
N GLN A 48 -14.02 -6.79 18.25
CA GLN A 48 -13.87 -6.43 16.85
C GLN A 48 -13.16 -7.53 16.07
N THR A 49 -13.11 -7.36 14.77
CA THR A 49 -12.38 -8.24 13.85
C THR A 49 -11.29 -7.42 13.18
N LEU A 50 -10.07 -7.94 13.18
CA LEU A 50 -8.91 -7.29 12.55
C LEU A 50 -8.35 -8.16 11.44
N THR A 51 -7.72 -7.53 10.47
CA THR A 51 -6.84 -8.20 9.53
C THR A 51 -5.42 -8.15 10.06
N GLY A 52 -4.77 -9.31 10.12
CA GLY A 52 -3.38 -9.45 10.52
C GLY A 52 -2.59 -10.25 9.50
N VAL A 53 -1.35 -10.51 9.82
CA VAL A 53 -0.40 -11.25 8.99
C VAL A 53 0.07 -12.49 9.74
N VAL A 54 0.08 -13.64 9.07
CA VAL A 54 0.67 -14.87 9.60
C VAL A 54 2.16 -14.65 9.78
N TRP A 55 2.61 -14.66 11.06
CA TRP A 55 3.99 -14.29 11.40
C TRP A 55 4.91 -15.49 11.51
N GLY A 56 4.36 -16.62 11.93
CA GLY A 56 5.07 -17.88 12.05
C GLY A 56 4.11 -19.05 12.35
N ASP A 57 4.67 -20.25 12.42
CA ASP A 57 3.95 -21.41 12.91
C ASP A 57 3.98 -21.38 14.44
N SER A 58 2.84 -21.64 15.07
CA SER A 58 2.79 -21.85 16.51
C SER A 58 3.41 -23.21 16.82
N GLN A 59 4.73 -23.25 17.02
CA GLN A 59 5.35 -24.44 17.57
C GLN A 59 4.99 -24.54 19.05
N ASN A 60 4.13 -25.46 19.41
CA ASN A 60 3.81 -26.15 20.70
C ASN A 60 4.07 -25.45 22.06
N GLU A 61 4.49 -24.20 22.11
CA GLU A 61 4.82 -23.49 23.36
C GLU A 61 3.68 -22.61 23.90
N SER A 62 2.56 -22.54 23.17
CA SER A 62 1.43 -21.73 23.65
C SER A 62 0.76 -22.38 24.85
N LYS A 63 0.74 -21.68 25.98
CA LYS A 63 0.03 -22.07 27.21
C LYS A 63 -1.50 -21.99 27.09
N ILE A 64 -2.03 -21.59 25.91
CA ILE A 64 -3.48 -21.44 25.70
C ILE A 64 -4.09 -22.76 25.27
N PRO A 65 -5.08 -23.30 26.00
CA PRO A 65 -5.79 -24.53 25.62
C PRO A 65 -6.53 -24.35 24.28
N ASP A 66 -6.63 -25.42 23.47
CA ASP A 66 -7.32 -25.39 22.17
C ASP A 66 -8.76 -24.91 22.26
N SER A 67 -9.44 -25.19 23.36
CA SER A 67 -10.81 -24.77 23.61
C SER A 67 -10.99 -23.26 23.75
N LYS A 68 -9.91 -22.50 24.00
CA LYS A 68 -9.91 -21.03 24.15
C LYS A 68 -9.38 -20.32 22.91
N LEU A 69 -8.81 -21.05 21.93
CA LEU A 69 -8.34 -20.47 20.70
C LEU A 69 -9.51 -20.00 19.84
N LYS A 70 -9.42 -18.75 19.37
CA LYS A 70 -10.34 -18.23 18.38
C LYS A 70 -9.90 -18.69 16.99
N GLU A 71 -10.86 -18.90 16.09
CA GLU A 71 -10.59 -19.36 14.73
C GLU A 71 -10.37 -18.19 13.77
N VAL A 72 -9.52 -18.43 12.75
CA VAL A 72 -9.37 -17.57 11.60
C VAL A 72 -10.68 -17.55 10.83
N GLN A 73 -11.20 -16.34 10.55
CA GLN A 73 -12.47 -16.17 9.86
C GLN A 73 -12.32 -16.15 8.33
N LYS A 74 -11.18 -15.67 7.83
CA LYS A 74 -10.90 -15.56 6.39
C LYS A 74 -9.41 -15.54 6.15
N ILE A 75 -8.98 -16.26 5.12
CA ILE A 75 -7.65 -16.15 4.51
C ILE A 75 -7.84 -15.37 3.20
N TYR A 76 -7.06 -14.30 2.99
CA TYR A 76 -7.19 -13.48 1.79
C TYR A 76 -6.36 -14.08 0.65
N ALA A 77 -6.94 -14.15 -0.53
CA ALA A 77 -6.26 -14.56 -1.76
C ALA A 77 -5.39 -13.40 -2.30
N LEU A 78 -4.38 -13.01 -1.52
CA LEU A 78 -3.39 -12.00 -1.86
C LEU A 78 -2.00 -12.63 -1.75
N PRO A 79 -1.00 -12.12 -2.51
CA PRO A 79 0.37 -12.52 -2.28
C PRO A 79 0.76 -12.27 -0.82
N PRO A 80 1.50 -13.19 -0.19
CA PRO A 80 1.92 -13.01 1.19
C PRO A 80 2.93 -11.85 1.31
N MET A 81 2.92 -11.16 2.44
CA MET A 81 3.96 -10.22 2.81
C MET A 81 5.31 -10.92 2.78
N SER A 82 6.30 -10.36 2.08
CA SER A 82 7.60 -10.99 1.91
C SER A 82 8.32 -11.22 3.24
N ALA A 83 9.23 -12.19 3.27
CA ALA A 83 10.07 -12.42 4.45
C ALA A 83 10.93 -11.19 4.78
N ASP A 84 11.37 -10.45 3.77
CA ASP A 84 12.16 -9.22 3.96
C ASP A 84 11.33 -8.12 4.60
N ASN A 85 10.09 -7.92 4.18
CA ASN A 85 9.20 -6.94 4.79
C ASN A 85 8.86 -7.31 6.24
N ARG A 86 8.63 -8.59 6.54
CA ARG A 86 8.41 -9.04 7.93
C ARG A 86 9.65 -8.78 8.81
N ARG A 87 10.85 -9.12 8.32
CA ARG A 87 12.11 -8.81 9.00
C ARG A 87 12.31 -7.30 9.19
N PHE A 88 11.91 -6.51 8.21
CA PHE A 88 11.98 -5.06 8.31
C PHE A 88 11.03 -4.51 9.38
N VAL A 89 9.80 -5.01 9.47
CA VAL A 89 8.86 -4.67 10.56
C VAL A 89 9.46 -5.00 11.92
N ASP A 90 10.03 -6.19 12.10
CA ASP A 90 10.66 -6.59 13.35
C ASP A 90 11.90 -5.72 13.67
N TRP A 91 12.72 -5.43 12.67
CA TRP A 91 13.89 -4.57 12.84
C TRP A 91 13.49 -3.14 13.27
N VAL A 92 12.50 -2.54 12.59
CA VAL A 92 12.02 -1.19 12.96
C VAL A 92 11.44 -1.20 14.37
N ALA A 93 10.63 -2.21 14.71
CA ALA A 93 10.04 -2.34 16.04
C ALA A 93 11.12 -2.38 17.13
N ASN A 94 12.14 -3.21 16.94
CA ASN A 94 13.27 -3.34 17.87
C ASN A 94 14.10 -2.05 17.93
N TYR A 95 14.41 -1.45 16.78
CA TYR A 95 15.21 -0.23 16.71
C TYR A 95 14.52 0.98 17.35
N THR A 96 13.22 1.10 17.20
CA THR A 96 12.41 2.22 17.74
C THR A 96 11.80 1.93 19.10
N LEU A 97 12.01 0.72 19.65
CA LEU A 97 11.34 0.23 20.87
C LEU A 97 9.81 0.33 20.79
N SER A 98 9.27 0.15 19.60
CA SER A 98 7.84 0.20 19.32
C SER A 98 7.23 -1.21 19.28
N PRO A 99 5.96 -1.39 19.66
CA PRO A 99 5.28 -2.67 19.46
C PRO A 99 5.25 -3.08 17.98
N ASN A 100 5.57 -4.35 17.67
CA ASN A 100 5.55 -4.86 16.29
C ASN A 100 4.22 -4.58 15.57
N GLY A 101 3.08 -4.69 16.29
CA GLY A 101 1.76 -4.39 15.73
C GLY A 101 1.60 -2.92 15.32
N ALA A 102 2.23 -1.98 16.02
CA ALA A 102 2.22 -0.56 15.64
C ALA A 102 3.01 -0.33 14.34
N VAL A 103 4.14 -1.01 14.18
CA VAL A 103 4.94 -0.95 12.95
C VAL A 103 4.24 -1.66 11.80
N LEU A 104 3.64 -2.84 12.05
CA LEU A 104 2.83 -3.53 11.06
C LEU A 104 1.68 -2.66 10.54
N LYS A 105 1.06 -1.85 11.42
CA LYS A 105 0.02 -0.90 11.01
C LYS A 105 0.51 0.10 9.95
N MET A 106 1.78 0.51 9.97
CA MET A 106 2.34 1.39 8.94
C MET A 106 2.45 0.66 7.60
N ALA A 107 2.86 -0.61 7.61
CA ALA A 107 2.96 -1.46 6.42
C ALA A 107 1.57 -1.90 5.87
N MET A 108 0.56 -1.96 6.75
CA MET A 108 -0.81 -2.31 6.40
C MET A 108 -1.74 -1.09 6.46
N SER A 109 -1.26 0.10 6.14
CA SER A 109 -1.93 1.40 6.37
C SER A 109 -3.32 1.58 5.73
N MET A 110 -3.95 0.50 5.23
CA MET A 110 -5.19 0.50 4.47
C MET A 110 -6.13 -0.62 4.90
N ASP A 111 -6.98 -0.39 5.88
CA ASP A 111 -8.02 -1.35 6.31
C ASP A 111 -8.95 -1.76 5.14
N ASP A 112 -9.19 -0.85 4.18
CA ASP A 112 -10.04 -1.07 3.01
C ASP A 112 -9.42 -1.97 1.92
N VAL A 113 -8.13 -2.29 1.98
CA VAL A 113 -7.48 -3.18 1.01
C VAL A 113 -8.13 -4.56 1.03
N PHE A 114 -8.56 -4.97 2.20
CA PHE A 114 -9.15 -6.28 2.47
C PHE A 114 -10.67 -6.33 2.30
N ALA A 115 -11.33 -5.18 2.15
CA ALA A 115 -12.70 -5.12 1.66
C ALA A 115 -12.70 -5.59 0.19
N GLY A 116 -13.49 -6.61 -0.12
CA GLY A 116 -13.54 -7.22 -1.46
C GLY A 116 -13.71 -6.18 -2.57
N VAL A 117 -13.29 -6.53 -3.77
CA VAL A 117 -13.48 -5.74 -4.98
C VAL A 117 -14.99 -5.70 -5.30
N GLY A 118 -15.73 -4.86 -4.56
CA GLY A 118 -17.03 -4.38 -5.03
C GLY A 118 -16.79 -3.42 -6.20
N GLU A 119 -17.71 -3.37 -7.14
CA GLU A 119 -17.70 -2.32 -8.15
C GLU A 119 -17.49 -0.98 -7.46
N THR A 120 -16.33 -0.40 -7.67
CA THR A 120 -16.01 0.90 -7.08
C THR A 120 -16.80 1.94 -7.84
N THR A 121 -17.89 2.40 -7.23
CA THR A 121 -18.66 3.53 -7.77
C THR A 121 -18.06 4.82 -7.26
N GLY A 122 -17.84 5.75 -8.15
CA GLY A 122 -17.48 7.14 -7.86
C GLY A 122 -18.70 8.05 -7.94
N LEU A 123 -18.53 9.24 -7.43
CA LEU A 123 -19.49 10.32 -7.52
C LEU A 123 -19.02 11.35 -8.54
N VAL A 124 -19.91 11.78 -9.40
CA VAL A 124 -19.72 12.90 -10.33
C VAL A 124 -20.79 13.96 -10.07
N ARG A 125 -20.44 15.21 -10.34
CA ARG A 125 -21.38 16.31 -10.27
C ARG A 125 -22.44 16.16 -11.38
N THR A 126 -23.71 16.37 -11.06
CA THR A 126 -24.79 16.40 -12.04
C THR A 126 -25.05 17.82 -12.51
N ALA A 127 -25.85 17.97 -13.57
CA ALA A 127 -26.33 19.27 -14.05
C ALA A 127 -27.42 19.85 -13.15
N LEU A 128 -27.86 19.15 -12.11
CA LEU A 128 -28.91 19.61 -11.20
C LEU A 128 -28.39 20.80 -10.37
N THR A 129 -29.05 21.94 -10.48
CA THR A 129 -28.69 23.18 -9.75
C THR A 129 -29.64 23.49 -8.61
N ALA A 130 -30.83 22.92 -8.63
CA ALA A 130 -31.87 23.11 -7.61
C ALA A 130 -32.68 21.84 -7.40
N ALA A 131 -33.11 21.57 -6.17
CA ALA A 131 -34.06 20.52 -5.83
C ALA A 131 -35.09 21.06 -4.85
N PRO A 132 -36.37 20.62 -4.92
CA PRO A 132 -37.40 21.05 -4.00
C PRO A 132 -37.00 20.78 -2.54
N ASN A 133 -37.21 21.76 -1.68
CA ASN A 133 -36.92 21.66 -0.23
C ASN A 133 -35.48 21.36 0.15
N PHE A 134 -34.50 21.51 -0.78
CA PHE A 134 -33.10 21.30 -0.48
C PHE A 134 -32.47 22.58 0.08
N ARG A 135 -32.00 22.50 1.33
CA ARG A 135 -31.31 23.61 1.99
C ARG A 135 -29.81 23.53 1.74
N TRP A 136 -29.27 24.54 1.06
CA TRP A 136 -27.84 24.71 0.92
C TRP A 136 -27.21 25.17 2.23
N THR A 137 -26.20 24.45 2.69
CA THR A 137 -25.30 24.84 3.77
C THR A 137 -23.89 25.05 3.19
N ASP A 138 -23.02 25.76 3.90
CA ASP A 138 -21.65 25.98 3.43
C ASP A 138 -20.88 24.65 3.20
N ALA A 139 -21.09 23.67 4.08
CA ALA A 139 -20.52 22.34 3.90
C ALA A 139 -21.01 21.65 2.61
N ARG A 140 -22.31 21.76 2.28
CA ARG A 140 -22.88 21.20 1.04
C ARG A 140 -22.37 21.93 -0.20
N LYS A 141 -22.22 23.26 -0.15
CA LYS A 141 -21.65 24.06 -1.24
C LYS A 141 -20.19 23.63 -1.50
N LYS A 142 -19.36 23.60 -0.46
CA LYS A 142 -17.97 23.14 -0.57
C LYS A 142 -17.86 21.74 -1.19
N ALA A 143 -18.69 20.79 -0.76
CA ALA A 143 -18.68 19.43 -1.32
C ALA A 143 -19.13 19.40 -2.80
N TYR A 144 -20.14 20.18 -3.17
CA TYR A 144 -20.60 20.29 -4.54
C TYR A 144 -19.60 20.97 -5.48
N GLU A 145 -18.94 22.03 -5.02
CA GLU A 145 -17.88 22.75 -5.75
C GLU A 145 -16.63 21.87 -5.93
N ALA A 146 -16.28 21.07 -4.92
CA ALA A 146 -15.17 20.14 -4.98
C ALA A 146 -15.41 18.95 -5.93
N ALA A 147 -16.68 18.64 -6.21
CA ALA A 147 -17.05 17.60 -7.17
C ALA A 147 -16.88 18.08 -8.61
N SER A 148 -16.52 17.17 -9.51
CA SER A 148 -16.35 17.41 -10.94
C SER A 148 -17.06 16.33 -11.74
N ASP A 149 -16.90 16.33 -13.04
CA ASP A 149 -17.27 15.27 -13.99
C ASP A 149 -16.32 14.05 -13.93
N VAL A 150 -15.18 14.20 -13.25
CA VAL A 150 -14.23 13.09 -13.00
C VAL A 150 -14.72 12.31 -11.77
N PRO A 151 -15.00 11.00 -11.90
CA PRO A 151 -15.49 10.20 -10.77
C PRO A 151 -14.47 10.13 -9.63
N CYS A 152 -14.90 10.45 -8.40
CA CYS A 152 -14.10 10.24 -7.22
C CYS A 152 -14.91 9.53 -6.11
N SER A 153 -14.23 8.87 -5.17
CA SER A 153 -14.94 8.20 -4.09
C SER A 153 -15.61 9.20 -3.14
N ALA A 154 -16.67 8.78 -2.45
CA ALA A 154 -17.33 9.64 -1.46
C ALA A 154 -16.38 10.07 -0.34
N ALA A 155 -15.45 9.20 0.06
CA ALA A 155 -14.45 9.50 1.07
C ALA A 155 -13.44 10.56 0.57
N ASP A 156 -12.92 10.39 -0.65
CA ASP A 156 -11.98 11.34 -1.25
C ASP A 156 -12.64 12.70 -1.48
N LEU A 157 -13.91 12.72 -1.91
CA LEU A 157 -14.67 13.95 -2.08
C LEU A 157 -14.89 14.68 -0.74
N ALA A 158 -15.23 13.94 0.32
CA ALA A 158 -15.39 14.48 1.65
C ALA A 158 -14.07 15.07 2.18
N GLN A 159 -12.97 14.36 1.99
CA GLN A 159 -11.63 14.81 2.37
C GLN A 159 -11.23 16.09 1.60
N LYS A 160 -11.38 16.09 0.27
CA LYS A 160 -11.07 17.23 -0.60
C LYS A 160 -11.87 18.47 -0.25
N ALA A 161 -13.13 18.29 0.12
CA ALA A 161 -14.03 19.40 0.51
C ALA A 161 -13.88 19.81 1.98
N GLY A 162 -13.15 19.05 2.81
CA GLY A 162 -13.05 19.30 4.25
C GLY A 162 -14.39 19.14 4.98
N VAL A 163 -15.22 18.18 4.57
CA VAL A 163 -16.56 17.93 5.12
C VAL A 163 -16.72 16.48 5.59
N SER A 164 -17.78 16.21 6.34
CA SER A 164 -18.10 14.82 6.75
C SER A 164 -18.65 14.01 5.57
N PRO A 165 -18.44 12.68 5.52
CA PRO A 165 -19.03 11.79 4.52
C PRO A 165 -20.55 11.87 4.42
N ALA A 166 -21.24 12.18 5.52
CA ALA A 166 -22.69 12.35 5.57
C ALA A 166 -23.19 13.51 4.68
N VAL A 167 -22.40 14.59 4.56
CA VAL A 167 -22.71 15.72 3.68
C VAL A 167 -22.69 15.30 2.23
N VAL A 168 -21.68 14.53 1.82
CA VAL A 168 -21.53 13.98 0.47
C VAL A 168 -22.68 12.99 0.16
N ALA A 169 -23.01 12.11 1.10
CA ALA A 169 -24.12 11.19 0.96
C ALA A 169 -25.47 11.93 0.78
N GLY A 170 -25.71 13.01 1.52
CA GLY A 170 -26.88 13.85 1.39
C GLY A 170 -27.00 14.53 0.02
N LEU A 171 -25.88 14.97 -0.57
CA LEU A 171 -25.86 15.52 -1.93
C LEU A 171 -26.18 14.45 -2.99
N ALA A 172 -25.64 13.23 -2.82
CA ALA A 172 -25.92 12.12 -3.71
C ALA A 172 -27.40 11.69 -3.62
N GLN A 173 -27.95 11.64 -2.42
CA GLN A 173 -29.37 11.32 -2.19
C GLN A 173 -30.31 12.38 -2.80
N ALA A 174 -29.91 13.65 -2.75
CA ALA A 174 -30.67 14.76 -3.34
C ALA A 174 -30.49 14.90 -4.88
N GLY A 175 -29.67 14.04 -5.50
CA GLY A 175 -29.47 14.02 -6.95
C GLY A 175 -28.41 15.00 -7.48
N PHE A 176 -27.75 15.78 -6.63
CA PHE A 176 -26.68 16.70 -7.04
C PHE A 176 -25.38 15.97 -7.41
N LEU A 177 -25.22 14.74 -6.93
CA LEU A 177 -24.13 13.85 -7.29
C LEU A 177 -24.70 12.53 -7.79
N ALA A 178 -24.22 12.07 -8.95
CA ALA A 178 -24.60 10.77 -9.53
C ALA A 178 -23.53 9.72 -9.23
N ARG A 179 -23.95 8.48 -8.98
CA ARG A 179 -23.07 7.34 -8.86
C ARG A 179 -22.74 6.79 -10.25
N VAL A 180 -21.46 6.68 -10.57
CA VAL A 180 -20.98 6.12 -11.82
C VAL A 180 -19.90 5.07 -11.56
N PRO A 181 -19.76 4.05 -12.41
CA PRO A 181 -18.66 3.10 -12.29
C PRO A 181 -17.31 3.81 -12.41
N MET A 182 -16.37 3.46 -11.55
CA MET A 182 -15.01 3.96 -11.66
C MET A 182 -14.15 2.99 -12.48
N LYS A 183 -13.40 3.50 -13.45
CA LYS A 183 -12.45 2.69 -14.19
C LYS A 183 -11.40 2.10 -13.25
N PRO A 184 -10.98 0.84 -13.43
CA PRO A 184 -9.84 0.29 -12.71
C PRO A 184 -8.61 1.19 -12.84
N ILE A 185 -7.82 1.31 -11.78
CA ILE A 185 -6.51 1.94 -11.87
C ILE A 185 -5.57 0.89 -12.44
N THR A 186 -4.97 1.20 -13.57
CA THR A 186 -3.98 0.36 -14.24
C THR A 186 -2.61 1.03 -14.15
N PHE A 187 -1.57 0.23 -13.94
CA PHE A 187 -0.20 0.72 -13.84
C PHE A 187 0.53 0.41 -15.16
N GLN A 188 0.92 1.47 -15.86
CA GLN A 188 1.75 1.31 -17.05
C GLN A 188 3.15 0.86 -16.65
N GLN A 189 3.76 0.01 -17.48
CA GLN A 189 5.08 -0.53 -17.18
C GLN A 189 6.17 0.41 -17.70
N PRO A 190 7.14 0.81 -16.85
CA PRO A 190 8.30 1.59 -17.28
C PRO A 190 9.13 0.78 -18.27
N ASN A 191 9.55 1.41 -19.36
CA ASN A 191 10.40 0.78 -20.37
C ASN A 191 11.89 1.03 -20.04
N PRO A 192 12.64 0.01 -19.58
CA PRO A 192 14.05 0.18 -19.23
C PRO A 192 14.99 0.27 -20.46
N TYR A 193 14.47 0.03 -21.65
CA TYR A 193 15.26 0.03 -22.90
C TYR A 193 15.26 1.37 -23.62
N LEU A 194 14.47 2.36 -23.16
CA LEU A 194 14.55 3.70 -23.73
C LEU A 194 15.92 4.31 -23.43
N THR A 195 16.44 5.04 -24.42
CA THR A 195 17.74 5.73 -24.29
C THR A 195 17.59 6.92 -23.36
N GLY A 196 18.49 7.04 -22.39
CA GLY A 196 18.62 8.22 -21.54
C GLY A 196 19.36 9.36 -22.22
N VAL A 197 19.63 10.43 -21.45
CA VAL A 197 20.49 11.51 -21.89
C VAL A 197 21.94 11.02 -21.98
N ALA A 198 22.75 11.64 -22.85
CA ALA A 198 24.18 11.36 -22.94
C ALA A 198 24.86 11.74 -21.61
N LEU A 199 25.57 10.79 -21.02
CA LEU A 199 26.34 10.97 -19.78
C LEU A 199 27.78 11.39 -20.10
N SER A 200 28.40 12.19 -19.23
CA SER A 200 29.85 12.42 -19.30
C SER A 200 30.64 11.13 -19.00
N PRO A 201 31.91 11.05 -19.32
CA PRO A 201 32.75 9.89 -18.97
C PRO A 201 32.69 9.54 -17.46
N GLU A 202 32.73 10.52 -16.58
CA GLU A 202 32.67 10.33 -15.12
C GLU A 202 31.28 9.84 -14.68
N GLN A 203 30.21 10.40 -15.27
CA GLN A 203 28.85 9.97 -15.00
C GLN A 203 28.62 8.52 -15.48
N THR A 204 29.16 8.19 -16.66
CA THR A 204 29.09 6.83 -17.23
C THR A 204 29.82 5.83 -16.33
N ALA A 205 31.01 6.16 -15.85
CA ALA A 205 31.74 5.30 -14.89
C ALA A 205 30.95 5.08 -13.61
N ALA A 206 30.34 6.12 -13.05
CA ALA A 206 29.50 6.02 -11.87
C ALA A 206 28.22 5.20 -12.12
N ALA A 207 27.55 5.38 -13.27
CA ALA A 207 26.36 4.62 -13.64
C ALA A 207 26.67 3.13 -13.83
N ASN A 208 27.79 2.78 -14.46
CA ASN A 208 28.25 1.41 -14.61
C ASN A 208 28.53 0.77 -13.25
N ALA A 209 29.26 1.46 -12.36
CA ALA A 209 29.57 0.99 -11.02
C ALA A 209 28.34 0.74 -10.16
N LEU A 210 27.27 1.53 -10.31
CA LEU A 210 25.97 1.30 -9.66
C LEU A 210 25.25 0.09 -10.28
N SER A 211 25.17 0.05 -11.61
CA SER A 211 24.44 -0.98 -12.34
C SER A 211 25.02 -2.38 -12.14
N GLU A 212 26.35 -2.49 -12.04
CA GLU A 212 27.02 -3.76 -11.77
C GLU A 212 26.67 -4.39 -10.43
N LYS A 213 26.23 -3.59 -9.44
CA LYS A 213 25.83 -4.08 -8.12
C LYS A 213 24.39 -4.59 -8.09
N VAL A 214 23.57 -4.20 -9.06
CA VAL A 214 22.15 -4.57 -9.09
C VAL A 214 22.01 -6.08 -9.26
N GLY A 215 21.31 -6.71 -8.31
CA GLY A 215 21.07 -8.16 -8.30
C GLY A 215 22.19 -9.02 -7.69
N LYS A 216 23.28 -8.43 -7.23
CA LYS A 216 24.40 -9.13 -6.57
C LYS A 216 24.32 -9.18 -5.02
N GLY A 217 23.11 -9.09 -4.49
CA GLY A 217 22.88 -9.05 -3.04
C GLY A 217 22.78 -7.64 -2.50
N PHE A 218 22.83 -7.51 -1.15
CA PHE A 218 22.74 -6.21 -0.49
C PHE A 218 24.05 -5.42 -0.67
N SER A 219 23.91 -4.16 -1.08
CA SER A 219 25.00 -3.19 -1.08
C SER A 219 24.48 -1.79 -0.79
N ALA A 220 25.30 -0.98 -0.12
CA ALA A 220 25.05 0.44 0.06
C ALA A 220 26.09 1.22 -0.76
N THR A 221 25.63 2.22 -1.51
CA THR A 221 26.52 3.05 -2.34
C THR A 221 26.14 4.52 -2.16
N VAL A 222 27.15 5.35 -1.91
CA VAL A 222 27.00 6.80 -1.86
C VAL A 222 27.38 7.38 -3.21
N LEU A 223 26.43 8.08 -3.87
CA LEU A 223 26.70 8.85 -5.07
C LEU A 223 26.95 10.31 -4.67
N ASN A 224 28.21 10.70 -4.59
CA ASN A 224 28.62 12.06 -4.24
C ASN A 224 28.67 12.95 -5.47
N GLY A 225 28.29 14.21 -5.32
CA GLY A 225 28.31 15.21 -6.38
C GLY A 225 27.55 16.48 -5.99
N VAL A 226 27.93 17.61 -6.56
CA VAL A 226 27.26 18.89 -6.33
C VAL A 226 25.83 18.91 -6.88
N THR A 227 25.03 19.89 -6.46
CA THR A 227 23.70 20.10 -7.03
C THR A 227 23.84 20.40 -8.55
N GLY A 228 23.00 19.76 -9.35
CA GLY A 228 23.07 19.91 -10.83
C GLY A 228 24.09 19.02 -11.53
N SER A 229 24.90 18.22 -10.82
CA SER A 229 25.90 17.31 -11.44
C SER A 229 25.31 16.10 -12.20
N GLY A 230 24.01 16.01 -12.38
CA GLY A 230 23.38 14.91 -13.12
C GLY A 230 23.20 13.61 -12.37
N LYS A 231 23.31 13.60 -11.04
CA LYS A 231 23.11 12.39 -10.19
C LYS A 231 21.84 11.62 -10.53
N THR A 232 20.77 12.31 -10.89
CA THR A 232 19.49 11.69 -11.25
C THR A 232 19.63 10.80 -12.46
N GLU A 233 20.30 11.26 -13.50
CA GLU A 233 20.50 10.50 -14.73
C GLU A 233 21.41 9.30 -14.48
N VAL A 234 22.43 9.46 -13.64
CA VAL A 234 23.33 8.38 -13.23
C VAL A 234 22.59 7.24 -12.54
N TYR A 235 21.75 7.53 -11.52
CA TYR A 235 21.03 6.46 -10.84
C TYR A 235 19.84 5.91 -11.66
N PHE A 236 19.34 6.64 -12.66
CA PHE A 236 18.31 6.10 -13.56
C PHE A 236 18.83 4.90 -14.37
N ASP A 237 20.12 4.82 -14.66
CA ASP A 237 20.70 3.63 -15.29
C ASP A 237 20.68 2.41 -14.36
N ALA A 238 20.94 2.60 -13.07
CA ALA A 238 20.77 1.54 -12.07
C ALA A 238 19.28 1.13 -11.93
N VAL A 239 18.33 2.09 -11.98
CA VAL A 239 16.90 1.80 -12.03
C VAL A 239 16.56 0.97 -13.28
N ALA A 240 17.06 1.36 -14.46
CA ALA A 240 16.85 0.61 -15.68
C ALA A 240 17.40 -0.82 -15.56
N GLN A 241 18.59 -0.98 -14.98
CA GLN A 241 19.17 -2.31 -14.77
C GLN A 241 18.34 -3.16 -13.79
N ALA A 242 17.80 -2.56 -12.70
CA ALA A 242 16.93 -3.25 -11.78
C ALA A 242 15.63 -3.73 -12.48
N LEU A 243 15.04 -2.89 -13.30
CA LEU A 243 13.84 -3.22 -14.09
C LEU A 243 14.12 -4.33 -15.11
N LYS A 244 15.27 -4.30 -15.82
CA LYS A 244 15.71 -5.38 -16.73
C LYS A 244 15.85 -6.71 -16.00
N ASN A 245 16.27 -6.68 -14.73
CA ASN A 245 16.37 -7.85 -13.88
C ASN A 245 15.02 -8.27 -13.25
N GLY A 246 13.89 -7.66 -13.66
CA GLY A 246 12.56 -7.94 -13.13
C GLY A 246 12.31 -7.45 -11.71
N LYS A 247 13.20 -6.65 -11.13
CA LYS A 247 13.09 -6.13 -9.76
C LYS A 247 12.14 -4.94 -9.69
N GLN A 248 11.60 -4.72 -8.49
CA GLN A 248 10.90 -3.49 -8.15
C GLN A 248 11.89 -2.46 -7.61
N VAL A 249 11.56 -1.19 -7.78
CA VAL A 249 12.41 -0.08 -7.36
C VAL A 249 11.59 0.89 -6.51
N LEU A 250 12.12 1.24 -5.35
CA LEU A 250 11.61 2.29 -4.50
C LEU A 250 12.57 3.49 -4.54
N VAL A 251 12.05 4.64 -4.96
CA VAL A 251 12.77 5.91 -4.93
C VAL A 251 12.21 6.77 -3.80
N LEU A 252 13.02 6.98 -2.77
CA LEU A 252 12.65 7.85 -1.67
C LEU A 252 13.14 9.27 -1.94
N LEU A 253 12.21 10.20 -1.97
CA LEU A 253 12.47 11.62 -2.19
C LEU A 253 11.93 12.42 -0.99
N PRO A 254 12.58 13.55 -0.62
CA PRO A 254 11.92 14.54 0.24
C PRO A 254 10.56 14.94 -0.35
N GLU A 255 9.58 15.31 0.47
CA GLU A 255 8.24 15.71 0.00
C GLU A 255 8.30 16.80 -1.07
N ILE A 256 9.23 17.77 -0.89
CA ILE A 256 9.54 18.80 -1.89
C ILE A 256 10.25 18.25 -3.14
N GLY A 257 10.81 17.06 -3.08
CA GLY A 257 11.54 16.39 -4.18
C GLY A 257 10.64 15.61 -5.14
N LEU A 258 9.40 15.31 -4.75
CA LEU A 258 8.35 14.77 -5.64
C LEU A 258 7.79 15.88 -6.53
N THR A 259 8.67 16.76 -7.03
CA THR A 259 8.31 17.85 -7.90
C THR A 259 7.97 17.36 -9.30
N GLY A 260 7.14 18.13 -10.01
CA GLY A 260 6.83 17.85 -11.42
C GLY A 260 8.10 17.60 -12.26
N GLN A 261 9.17 18.34 -11.99
CA GLN A 261 10.44 18.21 -12.74
C GLN A 261 11.10 16.82 -12.61
N TRP A 262 11.10 16.20 -11.42
CA TRP A 262 11.66 14.85 -11.26
C TRP A 262 10.76 13.81 -11.95
N LEU A 263 9.44 13.93 -11.79
CA LEU A 263 8.47 13.05 -12.44
C LEU A 263 8.55 13.14 -13.98
N GLU A 264 8.71 14.33 -14.54
CA GLU A 264 8.90 14.55 -15.96
C GLU A 264 10.20 13.94 -16.47
N ARG A 265 11.30 14.04 -15.70
CA ARG A 265 12.58 13.38 -16.04
C ARG A 265 12.41 11.86 -16.06
N PHE A 266 11.74 11.31 -15.06
CA PHE A 266 11.45 9.87 -15.01
C PHE A 266 10.60 9.44 -16.19
N GLU A 267 9.52 10.16 -16.49
CA GLU A 267 8.63 9.88 -17.62
C GLU A 267 9.39 9.93 -18.95
N ARG A 268 10.26 10.91 -19.14
CA ARG A 268 11.13 11.00 -20.35
C ARG A 268 12.07 9.81 -20.47
N ARG A 269 12.62 9.33 -19.36
CA ARG A 269 13.58 8.21 -19.33
C ARG A 269 12.94 6.85 -19.50
N PHE A 270 11.71 6.67 -18.99
CA PHE A 270 11.04 5.37 -18.92
C PHE A 270 9.72 5.28 -19.67
N GLY A 271 9.27 6.37 -20.31
CA GLY A 271 8.04 6.44 -21.12
C GLY A 271 6.76 6.59 -20.31
N VAL A 272 6.78 6.43 -18.98
CA VAL A 272 5.64 6.52 -18.09
C VAL A 272 6.05 7.13 -16.76
N LYS A 273 5.09 7.70 -16.04
CA LYS A 273 5.31 8.16 -14.66
C LYS A 273 5.36 6.97 -13.70
N PRO A 274 6.19 7.03 -12.64
CA PRO A 274 6.17 6.02 -11.60
C PRO A 274 4.89 6.10 -10.78
N ALA A 275 4.50 5.03 -10.11
CA ALA A 275 3.50 5.12 -9.06
C ALA A 275 4.00 6.04 -7.95
N GLN A 276 3.13 6.89 -7.42
CA GLN A 276 3.48 7.82 -6.38
C GLN A 276 2.95 7.34 -5.02
N TRP A 277 3.66 7.73 -3.93
CA TRP A 277 3.23 7.43 -2.57
C TRP A 277 3.48 8.61 -1.63
N HIS A 278 2.41 9.33 -1.29
CA HIS A 278 2.41 10.43 -0.33
C HIS A 278 1.03 10.62 0.30
N SER A 279 0.94 11.45 1.35
CA SER A 279 -0.28 11.66 2.14
C SER A 279 -1.46 12.22 1.36
N ASP A 280 -1.19 13.04 0.35
CA ASP A 280 -2.22 13.78 -0.40
C ASP A 280 -2.89 12.94 -1.49
N LEU A 281 -2.41 11.71 -1.72
CA LEU A 281 -3.05 10.80 -2.67
C LEU A 281 -4.42 10.35 -2.16
N PRO A 282 -5.42 10.28 -3.06
CA PRO A 282 -6.70 9.66 -2.75
C PRO A 282 -6.54 8.26 -2.18
N GLN A 283 -7.35 7.89 -1.19
CA GLN A 283 -7.27 6.58 -0.55
C GLN A 283 -7.35 5.42 -1.55
N ARG A 284 -8.20 5.57 -2.58
CA ARG A 284 -8.31 4.58 -3.65
C ARG A 284 -6.98 4.39 -4.40
N VAL A 285 -6.29 5.47 -4.76
CA VAL A 285 -5.00 5.40 -5.47
C VAL A 285 -3.96 4.71 -4.58
N ARG A 286 -3.89 5.09 -3.31
CA ARG A 286 -2.98 4.46 -2.33
C ARG A 286 -3.26 2.97 -2.20
N ARG A 287 -4.53 2.58 -2.07
CA ARG A 287 -4.94 1.17 -1.97
C ARG A 287 -4.52 0.35 -3.18
N GLU A 288 -4.81 0.85 -4.39
CA GLU A 288 -4.45 0.13 -5.61
C GLU A 288 -2.92 0.12 -5.83
N THR A 289 -2.21 1.20 -5.49
CA THR A 289 -0.74 1.23 -5.51
C THR A 289 -0.16 0.17 -4.55
N TRP A 290 -0.68 0.09 -3.32
CA TRP A 290 -0.25 -0.92 -2.35
C TRP A 290 -0.46 -2.35 -2.87
N LYS A 291 -1.65 -2.63 -3.43
CA LYS A 291 -1.93 -3.93 -4.07
C LYS A 291 -1.00 -4.21 -5.24
N GLY A 292 -0.78 -3.22 -6.09
CA GLY A 292 0.11 -3.36 -7.24
C GLY A 292 1.58 -3.57 -6.84
N VAL A 293 2.04 -2.98 -5.74
CA VAL A 293 3.36 -3.28 -5.16
C VAL A 293 3.41 -4.70 -4.64
N LEU A 294 2.41 -5.11 -3.87
CA LEU A 294 2.34 -6.46 -3.29
C LEU A 294 2.29 -7.55 -4.37
N SER A 295 1.54 -7.33 -5.45
CA SER A 295 1.45 -8.27 -6.59
C SER A 295 2.65 -8.22 -7.54
N GLY A 296 3.52 -7.22 -7.40
CA GLY A 296 4.63 -6.98 -8.34
C GLY A 296 4.20 -6.32 -9.66
N GLU A 297 2.94 -5.89 -9.81
CA GLU A 297 2.46 -5.12 -10.96
C GLU A 297 3.09 -3.73 -11.02
N VAL A 298 3.19 -3.05 -9.89
CA VAL A 298 3.89 -1.76 -9.79
C VAL A 298 5.38 -2.01 -9.69
N LYS A 299 6.12 -1.60 -10.71
CA LYS A 299 7.58 -1.81 -10.79
C LYS A 299 8.39 -0.69 -10.16
N VAL A 300 7.91 0.55 -10.21
CA VAL A 300 8.61 1.70 -9.62
C VAL A 300 7.64 2.52 -8.79
N VAL A 301 8.02 2.78 -7.55
CA VAL A 301 7.33 3.72 -6.66
C VAL A 301 8.28 4.88 -6.35
N ALA A 302 7.78 6.09 -6.49
CA ALA A 302 8.42 7.29 -5.97
C ALA A 302 7.59 7.84 -4.81
N GLY A 303 8.21 8.03 -3.66
CA GLY A 303 7.46 8.43 -2.47
C GLY A 303 8.28 9.12 -1.41
N ALA A 304 7.57 9.73 -0.46
CA ALA A 304 8.15 10.25 0.76
C ALA A 304 8.54 9.12 1.72
N ARG A 305 9.04 9.45 2.90
CA ARG A 305 9.50 8.49 3.92
C ARG A 305 8.51 7.37 4.24
N SER A 306 7.20 7.65 4.18
CA SER A 306 6.16 6.63 4.42
C SER A 306 6.14 5.51 3.38
N ALA A 307 6.69 5.73 2.18
CA ALA A 307 6.81 4.72 1.14
C ALA A 307 7.77 3.56 1.51
N LEU A 308 8.59 3.74 2.56
CA LEU A 308 9.48 2.70 3.06
C LEU A 308 8.71 1.47 3.59
N PHE A 309 7.45 1.63 3.92
CA PHE A 309 6.58 0.59 4.47
C PHE A 309 5.63 -0.06 3.43
N LEU A 310 5.90 0.14 2.15
CA LEU A 310 5.15 -0.50 1.06
C LEU A 310 5.54 -1.94 0.84
#